data_16ca6321c373f40f5e12ec1a829fbc41
#
_entry.id   16ca6321c373f40f5e12ec1a829fbc41
#
_cell.length_a   1.000
_cell.length_b   1.000
_cell.length_c   1.000
_cell.angle_alpha   90.00
_cell.angle_beta   90.00
_cell.angle_gamma   90.00
#
_symmetry.space_group_name_H-M   'P 1'
#
loop_
_entity.id
_entity.type
_entity.pdbx_description
1 polymer ?
#
loop_
_entity_poly.entity_id
_entity_poly.type
_entity_poly.pdbx_seq_one_letter_code
_entity_poly.pdbx_strand_id
1 'polypeptide(L)'
;MSRRGALLRSTRPTLRSRSRAALAALLTAAVSLGGLTACGDGATGDDAVAVGGTFEFVSPGGQTSISYPQEERKEVANLTGESLMEEGEQINLEDYAGKAVVLNTWGQWCGPCRSEADDLERVHEKLEKRGDGTVLGINVRDPSREKPKNFVRTYGITYPSIYDPPFKSALRLGGIPASVVPTTIVLDKQHRPAHIFLKEVTDDELWKVLEPILDEDDGAAAGEGA
;
A
#
# COMPACT_ATOMS: atom_id res chain seq x y z
N MET A 1 61.63 31.58 3.62
CA MET A 1 62.46 30.37 3.67
C MET A 1 61.53 29.24 3.20
N SER A 2 61.51 28.97 1.97
CA SER A 2 62.36 28.20 1.03
C SER A 2 62.40 26.70 1.36
N ARG A 3 61.85 25.93 0.49
CA ARG A 3 62.33 24.77 -0.28
C ARG A 3 61.11 23.87 -0.65
N ARG A 4 60.69 23.84 -1.95
CA ARG A 4 61.25 23.01 -3.06
C ARG A 4 61.36 21.52 -2.65
N GLY A 5 60.71 20.63 -3.26
CA GLY A 5 60.59 20.05 -4.55
C GLY A 5 60.40 18.57 -4.26
N ALA A 6 59.79 17.76 -5.05
CA ALA A 6 60.28 17.19 -6.29
C ALA A 6 59.22 16.31 -6.94
N LEU A 7 59.09 16.49 -8.23
CA LEU A 7 58.45 15.60 -9.20
C LEU A 7 59.24 14.29 -9.35
N LEU A 8 58.60 13.17 -9.39
CA LEU A 8 59.15 11.97 -10.03
C LEU A 8 58.11 11.35 -10.96
N ARG A 9 58.47 11.50 -12.21
CA ARG A 9 57.98 10.74 -13.38
C ARG A 9 58.56 9.33 -13.29
N SER A 10 57.87 8.36 -13.80
CA SER A 10 58.42 7.27 -14.60
C SER A 10 57.35 6.24 -14.89
N THR A 11 56.95 6.15 -16.06
CA THR A 11 57.28 5.34 -17.24
C THR A 11 56.51 4.02 -17.32
N ARG A 12 55.74 3.95 -18.38
CA ARG A 12 55.21 2.69 -18.96
C ARG A 12 56.37 1.85 -19.53
N PRO A 13 56.19 0.58 -19.64
CA PRO A 13 56.53 -0.07 -20.89
C PRO A 13 55.34 -0.85 -21.51
N THR A 14 55.24 -0.67 -22.75
CA THR A 14 54.59 -1.52 -23.76
C THR A 14 55.42 -2.73 -24.04
N LEU A 15 54.87 -3.91 -24.21
CA LEU A 15 55.36 -4.99 -25.07
C LEU A 15 54.17 -5.82 -25.56
N ARG A 16 53.99 -5.77 -26.70
CA ARG A 16 53.86 -6.51 -27.95
C ARG A 16 54.29 -7.97 -27.82
N SER A 17 53.52 -8.88 -28.33
CA SER A 17 53.85 -9.96 -29.26
C SER A 17 52.70 -10.95 -29.34
N ARG A 18 52.00 -11.01 -30.50
CA ARG A 18 52.24 -11.89 -31.66
C ARG A 18 52.04 -13.36 -31.36
N SER A 19 50.99 -13.88 -31.84
CA SER A 19 50.76 -14.66 -33.06
C SER A 19 50.74 -16.18 -32.92
N ARG A 20 49.84 -16.70 -33.67
CA ARG A 20 49.75 -17.98 -34.40
C ARG A 20 48.75 -18.92 -33.79
N ALA A 21 47.64 -19.03 -34.42
CA ALA A 21 47.34 -19.75 -35.67
C ALA A 21 47.29 -21.27 -35.44
N ALA A 22 46.23 -21.81 -35.56
CA ALA A 22 45.73 -22.59 -36.64
C ALA A 22 45.07 -23.91 -36.27
N LEU A 23 44.02 -24.15 -37.00
CA LEU A 23 43.52 -25.42 -37.55
C LEU A 23 42.73 -26.38 -36.67
N ALA A 24 41.49 -26.40 -36.95
CA ALA A 24 40.74 -27.42 -37.66
C ALA A 24 40.30 -28.63 -36.81
N ALA A 25 39.01 -28.79 -36.71
CA ALA A 25 38.37 -29.99 -37.26
C ALA A 25 36.84 -29.84 -37.20
N LEU A 26 36.27 -29.91 -38.37
CA LEU A 26 34.87 -30.23 -38.63
C LEU A 26 34.50 -31.57 -37.99
N LEU A 27 33.45 -31.61 -37.25
CA LEU A 27 32.60 -32.80 -37.16
C LEU A 27 31.15 -32.42 -36.97
N THR A 28 30.45 -32.64 -38.04
CA THR A 28 29.03 -32.74 -38.21
C THR A 28 28.35 -33.63 -37.16
N ALA A 29 27.32 -33.14 -36.59
CA ALA A 29 26.17 -34.00 -36.25
C ALA A 29 24.93 -33.13 -36.17
N ALA A 30 24.10 -33.31 -37.15
CA ALA A 30 22.71 -32.90 -37.10
C ALA A 30 21.99 -33.66 -36.03
N VAL A 31 21.31 -32.99 -35.15
CA VAL A 31 20.16 -33.57 -34.42
C VAL A 31 19.13 -32.51 -34.11
N SER A 32 18.01 -32.75 -34.71
CA SER A 32 16.65 -32.47 -34.25
C SER A 32 16.24 -31.05 -33.95
N LEU A 33 15.46 -30.56 -34.89
CA LEU A 33 14.35 -29.66 -34.67
C LEU A 33 13.52 -30.15 -33.48
N GLY A 34 13.67 -29.50 -32.37
CA GLY A 34 12.74 -29.53 -31.28
C GLY A 34 12.28 -28.12 -31.05
N GLY A 35 11.07 -27.81 -31.46
CA GLY A 35 10.50 -26.49 -31.35
C GLY A 35 10.48 -25.98 -29.92
N LEU A 36 11.19 -24.90 -29.69
CA LEU A 36 10.95 -23.98 -28.58
C LEU A 36 10.12 -22.82 -29.11
N THR A 37 8.86 -23.10 -29.35
CA THR A 37 7.84 -22.05 -29.38
C THR A 37 7.50 -21.69 -27.92
N ALA A 38 8.39 -21.03 -27.26
CA ALA A 38 8.11 -20.29 -26.04
C ALA A 38 8.03 -18.80 -26.39
N CYS A 39 7.16 -18.44 -27.32
CA CYS A 39 6.52 -17.15 -27.31
C CYS A 39 5.34 -17.31 -26.36
N GLY A 40 5.60 -17.25 -25.07
CA GLY A 40 4.59 -16.86 -24.13
C GLY A 40 4.24 -15.42 -24.46
N ASP A 41 3.06 -15.23 -25.03
CA ASP A 41 2.41 -13.95 -25.01
C ASP A 41 2.49 -13.45 -23.56
N GLY A 42 3.20 -12.33 -23.38
CA GLY A 42 3.16 -11.58 -22.15
C GLY A 42 1.74 -11.07 -21.98
N ALA A 43 0.88 -11.92 -21.46
CA ALA A 43 -0.29 -11.49 -20.76
C ALA A 43 0.24 -10.67 -19.58
N THR A 44 0.40 -9.38 -19.80
CA THR A 44 0.53 -8.40 -18.73
C THR A 44 -0.72 -8.53 -17.90
N GLY A 45 -0.58 -9.27 -16.85
CA GLY A 45 -1.31 -9.52 -15.68
C GLY A 45 -2.57 -8.73 -15.41
N ASP A 46 -3.67 -9.11 -16.03
CA ASP A 46 -5.00 -8.89 -15.45
C ASP A 46 -5.38 -10.04 -14.48
N ASP A 47 -4.52 -11.05 -14.30
CA ASP A 47 -4.81 -12.26 -13.55
C ASP A 47 -3.81 -12.56 -12.42
N ALA A 48 -3.35 -11.58 -11.68
CA ALA A 48 -2.73 -11.86 -10.40
C ALA A 48 -3.79 -12.05 -9.30
N VAL A 49 -4.74 -12.93 -9.53
CA VAL A 49 -5.64 -13.41 -8.47
C VAL A 49 -4.88 -14.47 -7.69
N ALA A 50 -4.28 -14.09 -6.58
CA ALA A 50 -3.77 -15.05 -5.61
C ALA A 50 -4.97 -15.83 -5.05
N VAL A 51 -5.13 -17.05 -5.47
CA VAL A 51 -6.14 -17.99 -4.94
C VAL A 51 -5.68 -18.40 -3.55
N GLY A 52 -6.36 -17.89 -2.52
CA GLY A 52 -6.06 -18.17 -1.11
C GLY A 52 -4.93 -17.27 -0.58
N GLY A 53 -5.27 -16.24 0.17
CA GLY A 53 -4.29 -15.33 0.78
C GLY A 53 -4.95 -14.04 1.26
N THR A 54 -4.21 -13.30 2.08
CA THR A 54 -4.57 -11.94 2.47
C THR A 54 -4.51 -10.99 1.28
N PHE A 55 -5.18 -9.85 1.40
CA PHE A 55 -5.13 -8.78 0.41
C PHE A 55 -3.68 -8.36 0.11
N GLU A 56 -3.37 -8.17 -1.16
CA GLU A 56 -2.12 -7.61 -1.66
C GLU A 56 -2.43 -6.43 -2.58
N PHE A 57 -1.81 -5.28 -2.31
CA PHE A 57 -2.02 -4.08 -3.09
C PHE A 57 -1.22 -4.14 -4.39
N VAL A 58 -1.90 -4.01 -5.50
CA VAL A 58 -1.29 -3.84 -6.83
C VAL A 58 -1.73 -2.48 -7.36
N SER A 59 -0.75 -1.62 -7.68
CA SER A 59 -1.05 -0.29 -8.26
C SER A 59 -1.27 -0.43 -9.77
N PRO A 60 -2.50 -0.27 -10.26
CA PRO A 60 -2.77 -0.35 -11.68
C PRO A 60 -2.43 0.98 -12.37
N GLY A 61 -1.22 1.08 -12.94
CA GLY A 61 -0.91 2.11 -13.91
C GLY A 61 -1.02 3.57 -13.47
N GLY A 62 -0.80 3.87 -12.17
CA GLY A 62 -0.84 5.25 -11.65
C GLY A 62 -2.24 5.78 -11.34
N GLN A 63 -3.25 4.94 -11.24
CA GLN A 63 -4.57 5.32 -10.75
C GLN A 63 -4.52 5.73 -9.28
N THR A 64 -5.26 6.77 -8.93
CA THR A 64 -5.38 7.27 -7.55
C THR A 64 -6.72 6.92 -6.89
N SER A 65 -7.58 6.21 -7.61
CA SER A 65 -8.90 5.74 -7.14
C SER A 65 -9.12 4.35 -7.74
N ILE A 66 -9.18 3.32 -6.89
CA ILE A 66 -9.15 1.91 -7.28
C ILE A 66 -10.30 1.19 -6.59
N SER A 67 -11.19 0.57 -7.38
CA SER A 67 -12.31 -0.23 -6.87
C SER A 67 -12.02 -1.71 -7.02
N TYR A 68 -12.50 -2.49 -6.05
CA TYR A 68 -12.42 -3.95 -6.05
C TYR A 68 -13.83 -4.54 -6.07
N PRO A 69 -14.21 -5.31 -7.11
CA PRO A 69 -15.47 -6.05 -7.14
C PRO A 69 -15.60 -6.97 -5.92
N GLN A 70 -16.83 -7.15 -5.42
CA GLN A 70 -17.07 -7.88 -4.16
C GLN A 70 -16.50 -9.31 -4.17
N GLU A 71 -16.58 -10.00 -5.30
CA GLU A 71 -16.08 -11.36 -5.52
C GLU A 71 -14.56 -11.49 -5.56
N GLU A 72 -13.85 -10.37 -5.80
CA GLU A 72 -12.38 -10.33 -5.87
C GLU A 72 -11.74 -9.86 -4.57
N ARG A 73 -12.54 -9.36 -3.63
CA ARG A 73 -12.02 -8.81 -2.37
C ARG A 73 -11.47 -9.90 -1.48
N LYS A 74 -10.35 -9.60 -0.83
CA LYS A 74 -9.71 -10.46 0.18
C LYS A 74 -9.51 -9.68 1.45
N GLU A 75 -9.59 -10.36 2.59
CA GLU A 75 -9.40 -9.74 3.89
C GLU A 75 -7.99 -9.14 4.04
N VAL A 76 -7.88 -7.99 4.69
CA VAL A 76 -6.59 -7.49 5.16
C VAL A 76 -6.12 -8.33 6.35
N ALA A 77 -4.80 -8.38 6.55
CA ALA A 77 -4.28 -8.98 7.77
C ALA A 77 -4.76 -8.16 8.98
N ASN A 78 -5.00 -8.83 10.12
CA ASN A 78 -5.46 -8.16 11.34
C ASN A 78 -4.57 -6.95 11.65
N LEU A 79 -5.19 -5.78 11.76
CA LEU A 79 -4.56 -4.52 12.06
C LEU A 79 -4.74 -4.19 13.54
N THR A 80 -3.62 -4.10 14.25
CA THR A 80 -3.57 -3.75 15.67
C THR A 80 -2.50 -2.70 15.88
N GLY A 81 -2.78 -1.72 16.71
CA GLY A 81 -1.80 -0.72 17.11
C GLY A 81 -2.21 0.09 18.31
N GLU A 82 -1.25 0.78 18.89
CA GLU A 82 -1.48 1.61 20.07
C GLU A 82 -2.30 2.86 19.73
N SER A 83 -3.28 3.20 20.56
CA SER A 83 -4.09 4.40 20.40
C SER A 83 -3.21 5.66 20.38
N LEU A 84 -3.51 6.59 19.47
CA LEU A 84 -2.86 7.89 19.45
C LEU A 84 -3.19 8.70 20.69
N MET A 85 -4.45 8.69 21.11
CA MET A 85 -4.94 9.55 22.20
C MET A 85 -4.67 8.95 23.57
N GLU A 86 -4.87 7.65 23.73
CA GLU A 86 -4.78 6.93 25.00
C GLU A 86 -3.55 5.99 24.99
N GLU A 87 -2.47 6.43 25.62
CA GLU A 87 -1.22 5.67 25.67
C GLU A 87 -1.41 4.35 26.47
N GLY A 88 -0.95 3.25 25.88
CA GLY A 88 -1.12 1.90 26.43
C GLY A 88 -2.40 1.21 26.02
N GLU A 89 -3.37 1.91 25.47
CA GLU A 89 -4.55 1.29 24.86
C GLU A 89 -4.27 0.77 23.48
N GLN A 90 -4.84 -0.40 23.14
CA GLN A 90 -4.74 -0.99 21.82
C GLN A 90 -6.05 -0.81 21.07
N ILE A 91 -5.94 -0.50 19.79
CA ILE A 91 -7.04 -0.49 18.84
C ILE A 91 -6.84 -1.69 17.92
N ASN A 92 -7.87 -2.52 17.76
CA ASN A 92 -7.87 -3.66 16.88
C ASN A 92 -8.95 -3.48 15.81
N LEU A 93 -8.63 -3.79 14.56
CA LEU A 93 -9.61 -3.78 13.48
C LEU A 93 -10.76 -4.75 13.77
N GLU A 94 -10.47 -5.88 14.42
CA GLU A 94 -11.47 -6.88 14.83
C GLU A 94 -12.55 -6.34 15.79
N ASP A 95 -12.26 -5.27 16.53
CA ASP A 95 -13.24 -4.62 17.42
C ASP A 95 -14.40 -4.00 16.61
N TYR A 96 -14.24 -3.86 15.30
CA TYR A 96 -15.23 -3.35 14.36
C TYR A 96 -15.84 -4.44 13.46
N ALA A 97 -15.78 -5.70 13.86
CA ALA A 97 -16.34 -6.82 13.10
C ALA A 97 -17.82 -6.56 12.72
N GLY A 98 -18.18 -6.82 11.47
CA GLY A 98 -19.53 -6.56 10.93
C GLY A 98 -19.83 -5.10 10.60
N LYS A 99 -18.87 -4.19 10.76
CA LYS A 99 -18.96 -2.79 10.35
C LYS A 99 -18.05 -2.50 9.15
N ALA A 100 -18.49 -1.66 8.24
CA ALA A 100 -17.59 -1.09 7.24
C ALA A 100 -16.59 -0.13 7.94
N VAL A 101 -15.33 -0.17 7.54
CA VAL A 101 -14.28 0.66 8.15
C VAL A 101 -13.57 1.49 7.10
N VAL A 102 -13.56 2.80 7.29
CA VAL A 102 -12.75 3.72 6.50
C VAL A 102 -11.40 3.88 7.19
N LEU A 103 -10.36 3.22 6.69
CA LEU A 103 -8.99 3.42 7.16
C LEU A 103 -8.40 4.64 6.45
N ASN A 104 -7.90 5.62 7.22
CA ASN A 104 -7.22 6.78 6.66
C ASN A 104 -5.81 6.91 7.23
N THR A 105 -4.80 6.88 6.34
CA THR A 105 -3.41 7.14 6.74
C THR A 105 -3.11 8.64 6.67
N TRP A 106 -2.68 9.22 7.78
CA TRP A 106 -2.51 10.65 7.90
C TRP A 106 -1.30 11.07 8.74
N GLY A 107 -0.90 12.34 8.61
CA GLY A 107 0.11 12.96 9.47
C GLY A 107 -0.18 14.44 9.66
N GLN A 108 0.15 14.99 10.83
CA GLN A 108 -0.07 16.42 11.10
C GLN A 108 0.77 17.34 10.18
N TRP A 109 1.86 16.84 9.64
CA TRP A 109 2.75 17.49 8.69
C TRP A 109 2.20 17.53 7.25
N CYS A 110 1.19 16.72 6.95
CA CYS A 110 0.63 16.53 5.62
C CYS A 110 -0.43 17.60 5.33
N GLY A 111 -0.19 18.45 4.32
CA GLY A 111 -1.13 19.49 3.91
C GLY A 111 -2.49 18.95 3.47
N PRO A 112 -2.55 18.02 2.48
CA PRO A 112 -3.79 17.39 2.03
C PRO A 112 -4.56 16.68 3.16
N CYS A 113 -3.87 16.03 4.11
CA CYS A 113 -4.54 15.39 5.25
C CYS A 113 -5.28 16.40 6.15
N ARG A 114 -4.76 17.63 6.25
CA ARG A 114 -5.45 18.70 6.97
C ARG A 114 -6.67 19.21 6.21
N SER A 115 -6.63 19.20 4.88
CA SER A 115 -7.76 19.62 4.05
C SER A 115 -8.93 18.65 4.17
N GLU A 116 -8.67 17.33 4.24
CA GLU A 116 -9.71 16.29 4.30
C GLU A 116 -10.22 15.98 5.72
N ALA A 117 -9.60 16.55 6.78
CA ALA A 117 -9.91 16.19 8.16
C ALA A 117 -11.37 16.39 8.55
N ASP A 118 -11.94 17.54 8.18
CA ASP A 118 -13.34 17.86 8.45
C ASP A 118 -14.30 17.00 7.60
N ASP A 119 -13.87 16.61 6.40
CA ASP A 119 -14.64 15.72 5.52
C ASP A 119 -14.75 14.31 6.13
N LEU A 120 -13.64 13.79 6.61
CA LEU A 120 -13.58 12.48 7.28
C LEU A 120 -14.38 12.48 8.60
N GLU A 121 -14.36 13.57 9.36
CA GLU A 121 -15.16 13.69 10.58
C GLU A 121 -16.65 13.66 10.26
N ARG A 122 -17.11 14.40 9.22
CA ARG A 122 -18.51 14.33 8.79
C ARG A 122 -18.94 12.93 8.35
N VAL A 123 -18.05 12.20 7.65
CA VAL A 123 -18.31 10.80 7.27
C VAL A 123 -18.38 9.93 8.53
N HIS A 124 -17.46 10.10 9.49
CA HIS A 124 -17.49 9.38 10.75
C HIS A 124 -18.78 9.56 11.51
N GLU A 125 -19.21 10.82 11.73
CA GLU A 125 -20.47 11.11 12.39
C GLU A 125 -21.69 10.47 11.68
N LYS A 126 -21.65 10.44 10.35
CA LYS A 126 -22.74 9.85 9.54
C LYS A 126 -22.75 8.32 9.70
N LEU A 127 -21.59 7.68 9.71
CA LEU A 127 -21.43 6.24 9.94
C LEU A 127 -21.86 5.84 11.36
N GLU A 128 -21.44 6.59 12.38
CA GLU A 128 -21.86 6.36 13.77
C GLU A 128 -23.38 6.47 13.96
N LYS A 129 -24.02 7.44 13.30
CA LYS A 129 -25.50 7.59 13.30
C LYS A 129 -26.21 6.41 12.62
N ARG A 130 -25.59 5.79 11.60
CA ARG A 130 -26.12 4.57 10.96
C ARG A 130 -25.85 3.34 11.83
N GLY A 131 -24.76 3.30 12.57
CA GLY A 131 -24.35 2.19 13.42
C GLY A 131 -23.63 1.03 12.71
N ASP A 132 -23.43 1.12 11.39
CA ASP A 132 -22.90 0.06 10.52
C ASP A 132 -21.51 0.35 9.94
N GLY A 133 -20.83 1.42 10.42
CA GLY A 133 -19.47 1.75 9.99
C GLY A 133 -18.78 2.73 10.91
N THR A 134 -17.50 2.97 10.64
CA THR A 134 -16.67 3.93 11.38
C THR A 134 -15.51 4.43 10.50
N VAL A 135 -14.86 5.51 10.93
CA VAL A 135 -13.54 5.92 10.43
C VAL A 135 -12.48 5.51 11.45
N LEU A 136 -11.35 4.98 10.99
CA LEU A 136 -10.19 4.65 11.81
C LEU A 136 -8.94 5.27 11.18
N GLY A 137 -8.33 6.22 11.88
CA GLY A 137 -7.10 6.87 11.46
C GLY A 137 -5.87 5.98 11.71
N ILE A 138 -4.83 6.17 10.91
CA ILE A 138 -3.49 5.62 11.15
C ILE A 138 -2.53 6.80 11.04
N ASN A 139 -2.07 7.30 12.18
CA ASN A 139 -1.12 8.40 12.23
C ASN A 139 0.29 7.90 11.93
N VAL A 140 0.90 8.44 10.89
CA VAL A 140 2.20 8.00 10.38
C VAL A 140 3.22 9.13 10.31
N ARG A 141 4.50 8.80 10.47
CA ARG A 141 5.66 9.69 10.36
C ARG A 141 5.64 10.91 11.30
N ASP A 142 4.86 10.84 12.35
CA ASP A 142 4.91 11.81 13.45
C ASP A 142 5.81 11.26 14.56
N PRO A 143 7.02 11.79 14.74
CA PRO A 143 7.99 11.22 15.70
C PRO A 143 7.60 11.45 17.16
N SER A 144 6.60 12.30 17.42
CA SER A 144 6.10 12.65 18.74
C SER A 144 4.58 12.69 18.72
N ARG A 145 3.94 12.09 19.73
CA ARG A 145 2.47 12.05 19.88
C ARG A 145 1.83 13.43 20.09
N GLU A 146 2.55 14.37 20.67
CA GLU A 146 1.97 15.68 21.06
C GLU A 146 1.43 16.46 19.88
N LYS A 147 2.14 16.48 18.76
CA LYS A 147 1.71 17.23 17.58
C LYS A 147 0.44 16.66 16.95
N PRO A 148 0.36 15.34 16.64
CA PRO A 148 -0.89 14.76 16.12
C PRO A 148 -2.02 14.77 17.15
N LYS A 149 -1.78 14.61 18.47
CA LYS A 149 -2.81 14.81 19.52
C LYS A 149 -3.38 16.24 19.47
N ASN A 150 -2.51 17.24 19.34
CA ASN A 150 -2.96 18.64 19.23
C ASN A 150 -3.74 18.89 17.94
N PHE A 151 -3.34 18.26 16.83
CA PHE A 151 -4.09 18.29 15.57
C PHE A 151 -5.51 17.75 15.76
N VAL A 152 -5.65 16.53 16.31
CA VAL A 152 -6.94 15.90 16.61
C VAL A 152 -7.84 16.84 17.43
N ARG A 153 -7.31 17.44 18.50
CA ARG A 153 -8.08 18.37 19.34
C ARG A 153 -8.46 19.65 18.60
N THR A 154 -7.56 20.19 17.77
CA THR A 154 -7.78 21.46 17.07
C THR A 154 -8.83 21.33 15.97
N TYR A 155 -8.84 20.20 15.26
CA TYR A 155 -9.81 19.93 14.21
C TYR A 155 -11.09 19.25 14.71
N GLY A 156 -11.21 18.99 16.02
CA GLY A 156 -12.37 18.36 16.61
C GLY A 156 -12.62 16.93 16.15
N ILE A 157 -11.56 16.21 15.76
CA ILE A 157 -11.64 14.85 15.27
C ILE A 157 -12.02 13.92 16.43
N THR A 158 -13.07 13.11 16.21
CA THR A 158 -13.62 12.19 17.22
C THR A 158 -13.33 10.72 16.88
N TYR A 159 -13.05 10.39 15.62
CA TYR A 159 -12.70 9.01 15.26
C TYR A 159 -11.35 8.59 15.85
N PRO A 160 -11.23 7.31 16.26
CA PRO A 160 -10.00 6.78 16.83
C PRO A 160 -8.86 6.75 15.80
N SER A 161 -7.63 6.83 16.29
CA SER A 161 -6.43 6.71 15.44
C SER A 161 -5.37 5.84 16.08
N ILE A 162 -4.81 4.92 15.30
CA ILE A 162 -3.61 4.15 15.65
C ILE A 162 -2.38 5.06 15.48
N TYR A 163 -1.45 5.03 16.44
CA TYR A 163 -0.16 5.71 16.36
C TYR A 163 0.91 4.77 15.81
N ASP A 164 1.28 4.96 14.54
CA ASP A 164 2.25 4.12 13.83
C ASP A 164 3.30 4.98 13.07
N PRO A 165 4.19 5.69 13.77
CA PRO A 165 5.19 6.56 13.12
C PRO A 165 6.03 5.86 12.04
N PRO A 166 6.46 4.59 12.22
CA PRO A 166 7.23 3.88 11.20
C PRO A 166 6.38 3.31 10.06
N PHE A 167 5.05 3.43 10.13
CA PHE A 167 4.09 2.93 9.16
C PHE A 167 4.21 1.40 8.91
N LYS A 168 4.32 0.63 10.00
CA LYS A 168 4.36 -0.84 9.95
C LYS A 168 3.04 -1.44 9.46
N SER A 169 1.93 -0.76 9.71
CA SER A 169 0.59 -1.13 9.24
C SER A 169 0.50 -1.27 7.72
N ALA A 170 1.34 -0.57 6.95
CA ALA A 170 1.37 -0.71 5.48
C ALA A 170 1.52 -2.17 5.02
N LEU A 171 2.33 -2.97 5.72
CA LEU A 171 2.53 -4.40 5.41
C LEU A 171 1.26 -5.23 5.65
N ARG A 172 0.49 -4.89 6.69
CA ARG A 172 -0.78 -5.57 6.99
C ARG A 172 -1.91 -5.16 6.05
N LEU A 173 -1.77 -4.00 5.44
CA LEU A 173 -2.68 -3.45 4.44
C LEU A 173 -2.25 -3.81 3.00
N GLY A 174 -1.61 -4.97 2.82
CA GLY A 174 -1.24 -5.48 1.50
C GLY A 174 -0.06 -4.78 0.84
N GLY A 175 0.77 -4.05 1.61
CA GLY A 175 1.92 -3.35 1.05
C GLY A 175 1.56 -2.06 0.32
N ILE A 176 0.53 -1.34 0.76
CA ILE A 176 0.21 0.00 0.22
C ILE A 176 1.45 0.90 0.25
N PRO A 177 1.61 1.80 -0.72
CA PRO A 177 2.81 2.63 -0.81
C PRO A 177 2.97 3.53 0.41
N ALA A 178 3.97 3.28 1.24
CA ALA A 178 4.24 4.11 2.42
C ALA A 178 4.61 5.56 2.07
N SER A 179 4.91 5.85 0.81
CA SER A 179 5.20 7.21 0.32
C SER A 179 3.95 8.05 0.05
N VAL A 180 2.79 7.44 -0.10
CA VAL A 180 1.53 8.12 -0.44
C VAL A 180 0.74 8.37 0.84
N VAL A 181 0.62 9.63 1.22
CA VAL A 181 -0.16 10.11 2.37
C VAL A 181 -0.85 11.41 1.95
N PRO A 182 -2.18 11.52 2.03
CA PRO A 182 -3.11 10.55 2.58
C PRO A 182 -3.37 9.35 1.66
N THR A 183 -3.74 8.24 2.28
CA THR A 183 -4.35 7.10 1.61
C THR A 183 -5.58 6.71 2.40
N THR A 184 -6.72 6.59 1.72
CA THR A 184 -7.98 6.16 2.34
C THR A 184 -8.40 4.82 1.75
N ILE A 185 -8.63 3.82 2.60
CA ILE A 185 -9.06 2.48 2.24
C ILE A 185 -10.45 2.25 2.81
N VAL A 186 -11.42 1.99 1.96
CA VAL A 186 -12.75 1.58 2.36
C VAL A 186 -12.78 0.07 2.48
N LEU A 187 -12.98 -0.44 3.69
CA LEU A 187 -13.19 -1.84 3.98
C LEU A 187 -14.69 -2.14 4.08
N ASP A 188 -15.11 -3.25 3.50
CA ASP A 188 -16.46 -3.78 3.69
C ASP A 188 -16.63 -4.39 5.11
N LYS A 189 -17.82 -4.89 5.42
CA LYS A 189 -18.16 -5.49 6.73
C LYS A 189 -17.36 -6.75 7.09
N GLN A 190 -16.71 -7.38 6.10
CA GLN A 190 -15.76 -8.49 6.26
C GLN A 190 -14.30 -8.01 6.30
N HIS A 191 -14.07 -6.71 6.42
CA HIS A 191 -12.76 -6.07 6.41
C HIS A 191 -11.91 -6.39 5.16
N ARG A 192 -12.58 -6.46 3.99
CA ARG A 192 -11.94 -6.61 2.69
C ARG A 192 -11.91 -5.24 1.99
N PRO A 193 -10.78 -4.81 1.40
CA PRO A 193 -10.73 -3.56 0.65
C PRO A 193 -11.72 -3.57 -0.52
N ALA A 194 -12.65 -2.64 -0.49
CA ALA A 194 -13.62 -2.41 -1.53
C ALA A 194 -13.22 -1.24 -2.42
N HIS A 195 -12.52 -0.25 -1.83
CA HIS A 195 -11.99 0.89 -2.58
C HIS A 195 -10.75 1.48 -1.91
N ILE A 196 -9.82 2.01 -2.73
CA ILE A 196 -8.62 2.70 -2.25
C ILE A 196 -8.49 4.04 -2.96
N PHE A 197 -8.33 5.11 -2.19
CA PHE A 197 -7.94 6.43 -2.67
C PHE A 197 -6.49 6.70 -2.29
N LEU A 198 -5.66 7.07 -3.27
CA LEU A 198 -4.26 7.48 -3.10
C LEU A 198 -4.13 8.99 -3.24
N LYS A 199 -5.07 9.72 -2.68
CA LYS A 199 -5.19 11.19 -2.70
C LYS A 199 -6.08 11.64 -1.55
N GLU A 200 -6.15 12.96 -1.33
CA GLU A 200 -7.19 13.54 -0.47
C GLU A 200 -8.59 13.26 -1.01
N VAL A 201 -9.56 13.13 -0.11
CA VAL A 201 -10.96 12.85 -0.43
C VAL A 201 -11.87 13.89 0.20
N THR A 202 -13.01 14.14 -0.45
CA THR A 202 -14.12 14.89 0.15
C THR A 202 -15.16 13.92 0.73
N ASP A 203 -15.99 14.41 1.65
CA ASP A 203 -17.09 13.64 2.23
C ASP A 203 -18.06 13.12 1.15
N ASP A 204 -18.42 13.95 0.15
CA ASP A 204 -19.26 13.56 -0.97
C ASP A 204 -18.65 12.46 -1.85
N GLU A 205 -17.33 12.57 -2.14
CA GLU A 205 -16.62 11.57 -2.94
C GLU A 205 -16.55 10.24 -2.18
N LEU A 206 -16.19 10.28 -0.93
CA LEU A 206 -16.07 9.09 -0.07
C LEU A 206 -17.43 8.45 0.15
N TRP A 207 -18.50 9.25 0.37
CA TRP A 207 -19.85 8.74 0.59
C TRP A 207 -20.41 8.01 -0.63
N LYS A 208 -20.17 8.49 -1.84
CA LYS A 208 -20.59 7.82 -3.09
C LYS A 208 -20.04 6.39 -3.21
N VAL A 209 -18.85 6.15 -2.65
CA VAL A 209 -18.24 4.82 -2.63
C VAL A 209 -18.73 3.99 -1.44
N LEU A 210 -18.89 4.61 -0.27
CA LEU A 210 -19.32 3.96 0.95
C LEU A 210 -20.75 3.45 0.91
N GLU A 211 -21.69 4.28 0.45
CA GLU A 211 -23.12 3.98 0.52
C GLU A 211 -23.48 2.63 -0.11
N PRO A 212 -23.03 2.29 -1.33
CA PRO A 212 -23.27 0.95 -1.89
C PRO A 212 -22.64 -0.19 -1.08
N ILE A 213 -21.44 0.03 -0.50
CA ILE A 213 -20.73 -0.98 0.30
C ILE A 213 -21.46 -1.26 1.62
N LEU A 214 -22.03 -0.22 2.25
CA LEU A 214 -22.84 -0.35 3.47
C LEU A 214 -24.13 -1.15 3.23
N ASP A 215 -24.66 -1.07 2.02
CA ASP A 215 -25.91 -1.73 1.63
C ASP A 215 -25.68 -3.12 0.99
N GLU A 216 -24.40 -3.57 0.88
CA GLU A 216 -24.06 -4.94 0.44
C GLU A 216 -24.59 -5.97 1.44
N ASP A 217 -25.18 -7.06 0.94
CA ASP A 217 -25.62 -8.19 1.76
C ASP A 217 -24.43 -8.98 2.29
N ASP A 218 -24.45 -9.32 3.58
CA ASP A 218 -23.41 -10.09 4.27
C ASP A 218 -23.31 -11.54 3.77
N GLY A 219 -24.21 -11.97 2.88
CA GLY A 219 -24.46 -13.36 2.50
C GLY A 219 -23.71 -13.91 1.28
N ALA A 220 -22.91 -13.12 0.57
CA ALA A 220 -22.31 -13.58 -0.69
C ALA A 220 -21.02 -14.43 -0.57
N ALA A 221 -20.54 -14.73 0.65
CA ALA A 221 -19.31 -15.49 0.86
C ALA A 221 -19.49 -16.89 1.48
N ALA A 222 -20.70 -17.36 1.70
CA ALA A 222 -20.98 -18.66 2.29
C ALA A 222 -21.89 -19.53 1.42
N GLY A 223 -21.42 -19.93 0.26
CA GLY A 223 -22.20 -20.84 -0.57
C GLY A 223 -21.53 -21.22 -1.87
N GLU A 224 -20.78 -22.31 -1.84
CA GLU A 224 -20.85 -23.47 -2.70
C GLU A 224 -19.56 -24.24 -2.62
N GLY A 225 -19.59 -25.20 -1.74
CA GLY A 225 -18.58 -26.24 -1.58
C GLY A 225 -19.23 -27.44 -0.89
N ALA A 226 -20.20 -28.09 -1.55
CA ALA A 226 -20.70 -29.40 -1.17
C ALA A 226 -20.37 -30.39 -2.29
#